data_52588691f1850cda37f7c166f6a1ed1f
#
_entry.id   52588691f1850cda37f7c166f6a1ed1f
#
_cell.length_a   1.000
_cell.length_b   1.000
_cell.length_c   1.000
_cell.angle_alpha   90.00
_cell.angle_beta   90.00
_cell.angle_gamma   90.00
#
_symmetry.space_group_name_H-M   'P 1'
#
loop_
_entity.id
_entity.type
_entity.pdbx_description
1 polymer ?
#
loop_
_entity_poly.entity_id
_entity_poly.type
_entity_poly.pdbx_seq_one_letter_code
_entity_poly.pdbx_strand_id
1 'polypeptide(L)'
;MLNRREFLAITGAGGAALLFGIPNPLHASTEKEEKTMPYAAKDYSKLIGMEGFSETLLKNHFTLYQGYVTNTNKVLDTLGQMLKDGKTATPEFAELKRRLGWEFNGMRLH
;
A
#
# COMPACT_ATOMS: atom_id res chain seq x y z
N MET A 1 -29.32 16.50 -14.30
CA MET A 1 -28.72 16.00 -13.07
C MET A 1 -27.54 16.84 -12.70
N LEU A 2 -27.56 17.41 -11.54
CA LEU A 2 -26.44 18.17 -11.09
C LEU A 2 -25.28 17.21 -10.89
N ASN A 3 -24.19 17.53 -11.49
CA ASN A 3 -23.03 16.74 -11.25
C ASN A 3 -22.40 17.16 -9.91
N ARG A 4 -21.49 16.39 -9.45
CA ARG A 4 -20.85 16.67 -8.17
C ARG A 4 -20.17 18.02 -8.12
N ARG A 5 -19.69 18.49 -9.25
CA ARG A 5 -18.99 19.76 -9.29
C ARG A 5 -19.94 20.93 -9.08
N GLU A 6 -21.11 20.83 -9.68
CA GLU A 6 -22.12 21.86 -9.52
C GLU A 6 -22.64 21.90 -8.10
N PHE A 7 -22.84 20.74 -7.52
CA PHE A 7 -23.25 20.63 -6.14
C PHE A 7 -22.19 21.20 -5.21
N LEU A 8 -20.95 20.88 -5.44
CA LEU A 8 -19.88 21.39 -4.61
C LEU A 8 -19.70 22.89 -4.80
N ALA A 9 -19.93 23.39 -5.99
CA ALA A 9 -19.83 24.81 -6.23
C ALA A 9 -20.92 25.58 -5.47
N ILE A 10 -22.12 25.06 -5.46
CA ILE A 10 -23.20 25.67 -4.72
C ILE A 10 -22.91 25.59 -3.22
N THR A 11 -22.45 24.46 -2.78
CA THR A 11 -22.08 24.29 -1.40
C THR A 11 -20.90 25.18 -1.06
N GLY A 12 -20.01 25.32 -1.97
CA GLY A 12 -18.86 26.18 -1.78
C GLY A 12 -19.24 27.65 -1.63
N ALA A 13 -20.23 28.05 -2.35
CA ALA A 13 -20.72 29.39 -2.20
C ALA A 13 -21.35 29.60 -0.84
N GLY A 14 -22.09 28.64 -0.42
CA GLY A 14 -22.61 28.69 0.93
C GLY A 14 -21.50 28.62 1.90
N GLY A 15 -20.53 27.91 1.50
CA GLY A 15 -19.46 27.75 2.39
C GLY A 15 -18.70 28.98 2.58
N ALA A 16 -18.86 29.85 1.77
CA ALA A 16 -18.11 31.01 1.94
C ALA A 16 -18.26 31.45 3.33
N ALA A 17 -19.33 31.18 3.77
CA ALA A 17 -19.58 31.55 5.09
C ALA A 17 -18.54 30.96 5.94
N LEU A 18 -17.92 30.15 5.39
CA LEU A 18 -17.13 29.51 6.05
C LEU A 18 -15.94 30.03 6.28
N LEU A 19 -15.84 30.99 6.13
CA LEU A 19 -14.82 31.66 6.47
C LEU A 19 -14.27 31.14 7.61
N PHE A 20 -14.94 30.63 8.29
CA PHE A 20 -14.53 30.13 9.44
C PHE A 20 -13.74 29.07 9.22
N GLY A 21 -14.11 28.48 8.37
CA GLY A 21 -13.43 27.37 8.07
C GLY A 21 -12.05 27.50 7.88
N ILE A 22 -11.78 28.44 7.62
CA ILE A 22 -10.66 28.82 7.58
C ILE A 22 -9.69 28.16 8.21
N PRO A 23 -9.83 27.91 9.18
CA PRO A 23 -8.83 27.49 9.98
C PRO A 23 -8.06 26.43 9.50
N ASN A 24 -8.51 25.79 8.71
CA ASN A 24 -7.88 24.63 8.61
C ASN A 24 -7.36 24.21 7.39
N PRO A 25 -7.00 25.05 6.57
CA PRO A 25 -6.28 24.73 5.39
C PRO A 25 -4.98 24.07 5.74
N LEU A 26 -4.53 24.35 6.90
CA LEU A 26 -3.30 23.82 7.27
C LEU A 26 -3.29 22.36 7.46
N HIS A 27 -4.34 21.80 7.83
CA HIS A 27 -4.35 20.38 8.07
C HIS A 27 -4.38 19.58 6.79
N ALA A 28 -4.95 20.13 5.78
CA ALA A 28 -5.04 19.46 4.52
C ALA A 28 -3.68 19.32 3.83
N SER A 29 -2.79 20.19 4.16
CA SER A 29 -1.52 20.22 3.47
C SER A 29 -0.40 19.47 4.16
N THR A 30 -0.63 19.02 5.34
CA THR A 30 0.43 18.43 6.12
C THR A 30 0.30 16.94 6.34
N GLU A 31 -0.78 16.37 5.92
CA GLU A 31 -0.83 14.94 5.88
C GLU A 31 0.00 14.46 4.69
N LYS A 32 1.28 14.37 4.92
CA LYS A 32 2.04 13.42 4.18
C LYS A 32 1.40 12.09 4.51
N GLU A 33 0.75 11.50 3.53
CA GLU A 33 0.43 10.10 3.62
C GLU A 33 1.74 9.40 3.92
N GLU A 34 1.95 9.11 5.16
CA GLU A 34 3.06 8.28 5.55
C GLU A 34 2.77 6.94 4.89
N LYS A 35 3.57 6.64 3.87
CA LYS A 35 3.45 5.42 3.12
C LYS A 35 3.83 4.28 4.05
N THR A 36 2.87 3.90 4.87
CA THR A 36 3.06 2.79 5.76
C THR A 36 3.13 1.53 4.91
N MET A 37 4.27 0.92 4.90
CA MET A 37 4.41 -0.40 4.30
C MET A 37 3.52 -1.36 5.08
N PRO A 38 2.55 -2.04 4.44
CA PRO A 38 1.60 -2.90 5.14
C PRO A 38 2.27 -4.08 5.84
N TYR A 39 3.40 -4.54 5.32
CA TYR A 39 4.11 -5.67 5.88
C TYR A 39 5.56 -5.32 6.14
N ALA A 40 6.08 -5.78 7.25
CA ALA A 40 7.49 -5.68 7.60
C ALA A 40 8.06 -7.10 7.76
N ALA A 41 9.24 -7.33 7.23
CA ALA A 41 9.90 -8.62 7.39
C ALA A 41 10.24 -8.85 8.87
N LYS A 42 9.91 -10.04 9.36
CA LYS A 42 10.28 -10.43 10.71
C LYS A 42 11.73 -10.89 10.71
N ASP A 43 12.41 -10.67 11.81
CA ASP A 43 13.78 -11.13 11.97
C ASP A 43 13.78 -12.56 12.51
N TYR A 44 14.27 -13.46 11.69
CA TYR A 44 14.41 -14.87 12.05
C TYR A 44 15.87 -15.29 12.24
N SER A 45 16.78 -14.33 12.37
CA SER A 45 18.21 -14.60 12.50
C SER A 45 18.55 -15.51 13.67
N LYS A 46 17.70 -15.54 14.69
CA LYS A 46 17.86 -16.44 15.84
C LYS A 46 17.79 -17.93 15.48
N LEU A 47 17.27 -18.26 14.31
CA LEU A 47 17.20 -19.63 13.86
C LEU A 47 18.53 -20.14 13.27
N ILE A 48 19.46 -19.23 13.01
CA ILE A 48 20.80 -19.63 12.52
C ILE A 48 21.48 -20.45 13.61
N GLY A 49 21.96 -21.60 13.25
CA GLY A 49 22.52 -22.55 14.18
C GLY A 49 21.60 -23.70 14.58
N MET A 50 20.35 -23.68 14.05
CA MET A 50 19.41 -24.75 14.30
C MET A 50 19.95 -26.06 13.74
N GLU A 51 19.88 -27.12 14.52
CA GLU A 51 20.35 -28.43 14.14
C GLU A 51 19.60 -28.94 12.92
N GLY A 52 20.32 -29.50 11.97
CA GLY A 52 19.72 -30.03 10.74
C GLY A 52 19.65 -29.04 9.59
N PHE A 53 19.97 -27.77 9.81
CA PHE A 53 19.92 -26.75 8.77
C PHE A 53 21.24 -26.00 8.70
N SER A 54 21.80 -25.90 7.51
CA SER A 54 23.02 -25.12 7.32
C SER A 54 22.74 -23.63 7.42
N GLU A 55 23.71 -22.87 7.85
CA GLU A 55 23.61 -21.41 7.92
C GLU A 55 23.33 -20.80 6.54
N THR A 56 23.99 -21.31 5.51
CA THR A 56 23.77 -20.85 4.14
C THR A 56 22.34 -21.09 3.67
N LEU A 57 21.78 -22.23 3.98
CA LEU A 57 20.41 -22.57 3.63
C LEU A 57 19.44 -21.60 4.29
N LEU A 58 19.61 -21.34 5.57
CA LEU A 58 18.75 -20.43 6.32
C LEU A 58 18.87 -19.00 5.81
N LYS A 59 20.09 -18.53 5.54
CA LYS A 59 20.29 -17.18 5.02
C LYS A 59 19.66 -16.99 3.65
N ASN A 60 19.79 -17.99 2.77
CA ASN A 60 19.15 -17.93 1.46
C ASN A 60 17.63 -17.88 1.59
N HIS A 61 17.09 -18.67 2.49
CA HIS A 61 15.65 -18.70 2.74
C HIS A 61 15.15 -17.35 3.28
N PHE A 62 15.88 -16.73 4.19
CA PHE A 62 15.54 -15.42 4.73
C PHE A 62 15.59 -14.32 3.65
N THR A 63 16.56 -14.41 2.75
CA THR A 63 16.67 -13.49 1.62
C THR A 63 15.45 -13.61 0.70
N LEU A 64 15.01 -14.83 0.40
CA LEU A 64 13.82 -15.05 -0.40
C LEU A 64 12.57 -14.50 0.30
N TYR A 65 12.45 -14.76 1.59
CA TYR A 65 11.35 -14.25 2.39
C TYR A 65 11.27 -12.72 2.34
N GLN A 66 12.40 -12.05 2.54
CA GLN A 66 12.47 -10.59 2.49
C GLN A 66 12.09 -10.08 1.10
N GLY A 67 12.48 -10.79 0.05
CA GLY A 67 12.10 -10.47 -1.32
C GLY A 67 10.59 -10.53 -1.51
N TYR A 68 9.93 -11.56 -0.97
CA TYR A 68 8.47 -11.67 -1.05
C TYR A 68 7.77 -10.56 -0.27
N VAL A 69 8.29 -10.18 0.89
CA VAL A 69 7.75 -9.04 1.67
C VAL A 69 7.83 -7.76 0.85
N THR A 70 8.99 -7.49 0.27
CA THR A 70 9.21 -6.29 -0.55
C THR A 70 8.28 -6.28 -1.76
N ASN A 71 8.18 -7.39 -2.47
CA ASN A 71 7.34 -7.49 -3.66
C ASN A 71 5.85 -7.37 -3.32
N THR A 72 5.40 -7.99 -2.23
CA THR A 72 4.03 -7.86 -1.77
C THR A 72 3.68 -6.40 -1.50
N ASN A 73 4.56 -5.68 -0.81
CA ASN A 73 4.36 -4.27 -0.54
C ASN A 73 4.29 -3.43 -1.82
N LYS A 74 5.16 -3.72 -2.79
CA LYS A 74 5.15 -3.01 -4.08
C LYS A 74 3.86 -3.25 -4.84
N VAL A 75 3.39 -4.48 -4.89
CA VAL A 75 2.16 -4.82 -5.59
C VAL A 75 0.96 -4.14 -4.93
N LEU A 76 0.88 -4.16 -3.61
CA LEU A 76 -0.18 -3.48 -2.86
C LEU A 76 -0.18 -1.98 -3.11
N ASP A 77 0.99 -1.36 -3.11
CA ASP A 77 1.14 0.06 -3.38
C ASP A 77 0.66 0.41 -4.79
N THR A 78 1.09 -0.37 -5.78
CA THR A 78 0.69 -0.15 -7.17
C THR A 78 -0.81 -0.35 -7.36
N LEU A 79 -1.38 -1.40 -6.76
CA LEU A 79 -2.82 -1.63 -6.82
C LEU A 79 -3.60 -0.49 -6.16
N GLY A 80 -3.13 0.00 -5.03
CA GLY A 80 -3.73 1.15 -4.35
C GLY A 80 -3.71 2.39 -5.21
N GLN A 81 -2.61 2.64 -5.91
CA GLN A 81 -2.49 3.78 -6.82
C GLN A 81 -3.44 3.63 -8.02
N MET A 82 -3.54 2.42 -8.58
CA MET A 82 -4.45 2.16 -9.69
C MET A 82 -5.91 2.33 -9.28
N LEU A 83 -6.27 1.99 -8.04
CA LEU A 83 -7.61 2.23 -7.51
C LEU A 83 -7.89 3.74 -7.45
N LYS A 84 -6.94 4.52 -6.97
CA LYS A 84 -7.08 5.99 -6.92
C LYS A 84 -7.22 6.59 -8.31
N ASP A 85 -6.50 6.05 -9.28
CA ASP A 85 -6.50 6.54 -10.65
C ASP A 85 -7.68 6.00 -11.48
N GLY A 86 -8.51 5.15 -10.92
CA GLY A 86 -9.66 4.57 -11.63
C GLY A 86 -9.28 3.53 -12.68
N LYS A 87 -8.12 2.91 -12.58
CA LYS A 87 -7.62 1.96 -13.59
C LYS A 87 -7.94 0.51 -13.26
N THR A 88 -9.06 0.26 -12.61
CA THR A 88 -9.42 -1.08 -12.15
C THR A 88 -9.92 -2.01 -13.25
N ALA A 89 -10.27 -1.48 -14.38
CA ALA A 89 -10.76 -2.28 -15.52
C ALA A 89 -9.65 -2.62 -16.53
N THR A 90 -8.41 -2.39 -16.17
CA THR A 90 -7.30 -2.64 -17.08
C THR A 90 -6.72 -4.04 -16.93
N PRO A 91 -6.15 -4.62 -17.98
CA PRO A 91 -5.46 -5.90 -17.87
C PRO A 91 -4.30 -5.88 -16.88
N GLU A 92 -3.62 -4.76 -16.75
CA GLU A 92 -2.52 -4.58 -15.81
C GLU A 92 -3.00 -4.72 -14.38
N PHE A 93 -4.16 -4.19 -14.06
CA PHE A 93 -4.74 -4.32 -12.72
C PHE A 93 -5.09 -5.78 -12.42
N ALA A 94 -5.66 -6.49 -13.38
CA ALA A 94 -5.99 -7.90 -13.24
C ALA A 94 -4.74 -8.75 -13.02
N GLU A 95 -3.68 -8.48 -13.77
CA GLU A 95 -2.41 -9.19 -13.62
C GLU A 95 -1.76 -8.92 -12.26
N LEU A 96 -1.78 -7.69 -11.79
CA LEU A 96 -1.24 -7.36 -10.47
C LEU A 96 -2.05 -7.98 -9.35
N LYS A 97 -3.36 -8.08 -9.49
CA LYS A 97 -4.20 -8.78 -8.51
C LYS A 97 -3.83 -10.26 -8.44
N ARG A 98 -3.61 -10.87 -9.57
CA ARG A 98 -3.19 -12.27 -9.63
C ARG A 98 -1.81 -12.42 -8.98
N ARG A 99 -0.90 -11.52 -9.29
CA ARG A 99 0.44 -11.52 -8.75
C ARG A 99 0.47 -11.30 -7.25
N LEU A 100 -0.46 -10.52 -6.72
CA LEU A 100 -0.57 -10.30 -5.29
C LEU A 100 -0.73 -11.63 -4.53
N GLY A 101 -1.56 -12.52 -5.03
CA GLY A 101 -1.74 -13.83 -4.41
C GLY A 101 -0.44 -14.63 -4.38
N TRP A 102 0.31 -14.60 -5.48
CA TRP A 102 1.59 -15.28 -5.58
C TRP A 102 2.62 -14.73 -4.58
N GLU A 103 2.81 -13.42 -4.58
CA GLU A 103 3.79 -12.79 -3.70
C GLU A 103 3.40 -12.91 -2.23
N PHE A 104 2.13 -12.73 -1.92
CA PHE A 104 1.61 -12.85 -0.56
C PHE A 104 1.77 -14.27 -0.02
N ASN A 105 1.48 -15.27 -0.83
CA ASN A 105 1.66 -16.65 -0.43
C ASN A 105 3.15 -16.99 -0.26
N GLY A 106 4.00 -16.46 -1.13
CA GLY A 106 5.44 -16.60 -0.96
C GLY A 106 5.90 -16.00 0.37
N MET A 107 5.44 -14.81 0.71
CA MET A 107 5.76 -14.16 1.96
C MET A 107 5.24 -14.96 3.17
N ARG A 108 4.01 -15.42 3.09
CA ARG A 108 3.36 -16.08 4.23
C ARG A 108 3.91 -17.48 4.49
N LEU A 109 4.27 -18.19 3.43
CA LEU A 109 4.66 -19.61 3.52
C LEU A 109 6.16 -19.84 3.60
N HIS A 110 6.95 -18.84 3.33
CA HIS A 110 8.38 -18.90 3.55
C HIS A 110 8.72 -18.41 4.93
#